data_1ed8dc78e12cdc5c5ca16efdb9d747cd
#
_entry.id   1ed8dc78e12cdc5c5ca16efdb9d747cd
#
_cell.length_a   1.000
_cell.length_b   1.000
_cell.length_c   1.000
_cell.angle_alpha   90.00
_cell.angle_beta   90.00
_cell.angle_gamma   90.00
#
_symmetry.space_group_name_H-M   'P 1'
#
loop_
_entity.id
_entity.type
_entity.pdbx_description
1 polymer ?
#
loop_
_entity_poly.entity_id
_entity_poly.type
_entity_poly.pdbx_seq_one_letter_code
_entity_poly.pdbx_strand_id
1 'polypeptide(L)'
;MSLIRNPRSPTSLLNWVSHKVSTFKKPQPPINPRRSLSSTTTSKLPRNEIRRLTQLAMFDYFYNNRGLQFLIAESMSKNAPLFNDTLLNKLHNDSASCGDDVIRSITKFLLYHPVNEFEPFFESLGLKPSEFSPLVPCDKMFLNEDVFLLENYHVFWNYGIGREKMGKIFKEAREVFGYESGVLASKIESLERLGFGKVFVSKLIVCTPRVLTGETILEMVSVVDTVGSDWVLENLSEGGSYDWRCIHRCLAFLRELCGGDESEVLELIKNRPGLVLEESGEWTMILAGFQTKLGCSRSELVMRLPPQSSQEVGKCVSNLRHCFLFLRGIKMEAYEIGKVFRNHSHWLGESRLKHTSTFLNNLKGGKKRLCQVIQENPEEMKKWTMGLRVTPLPGTSVVDVVGSKAMKTQFLLELGYEEKEMERALRCFRGRGSELRERFEFLKSLGLSEGEAKEMVKASPDVLTQASNVLEAKVDYLVNELGYPLSTLVAFPSCLKYTLERMKVRFAMYNWLQERGKADAKLAISTILVYSDKSFVTRFVNRHPDGAKYFEELKRTASL
;
A
#
# COMPACT_ATOMS: atom_id res chain seq x y z
N MET A 1 -8.84 58.51 -26.96
CA MET A 1 -7.95 58.23 -28.12
C MET A 1 -6.59 57.80 -27.62
N SER A 2 -6.34 56.53 -27.56
CA SER A 2 -4.98 55.96 -27.43
C SER A 2 -5.03 54.55 -27.97
N LEU A 3 -4.19 54.30 -28.94
CA LEU A 3 -4.13 53.18 -29.85
C LEU A 3 -3.75 51.87 -29.11
N ILE A 4 -4.61 50.89 -29.22
CA ILE A 4 -4.35 49.50 -28.90
C ILE A 4 -3.45 48.97 -30.04
N ARG A 5 -2.20 48.61 -29.73
CA ARG A 5 -1.31 47.89 -30.65
C ARG A 5 -1.70 46.41 -30.64
N ASN A 6 -2.14 45.91 -31.80
CA ASN A 6 -2.32 44.49 -32.08
C ASN A 6 -1.02 43.69 -31.86
N PRO A 7 -1.06 42.53 -31.24
CA PRO A 7 0.09 41.65 -31.20
C PRO A 7 0.33 41.01 -32.58
N ARG A 8 1.58 40.97 -32.96
CA ARG A 8 2.10 40.51 -34.25
C ARG A 8 1.69 39.05 -34.53
N SER A 9 1.32 38.77 -35.78
CA SER A 9 0.93 37.50 -36.35
C SER A 9 1.93 36.34 -36.11
N PRO A 10 1.46 35.09 -36.16
CA PRO A 10 2.22 33.86 -35.81
C PRO A 10 3.37 33.48 -36.78
N THR A 11 3.69 34.28 -37.76
CA THR A 11 4.74 34.04 -38.78
C THR A 11 6.17 33.93 -38.25
N SER A 12 6.46 34.43 -37.03
CA SER A 12 7.81 34.35 -36.45
C SER A 12 8.19 32.97 -35.87
N LEU A 13 7.21 32.14 -35.51
CA LEU A 13 7.46 30.81 -34.97
C LEU A 13 7.71 29.77 -36.06
N LEU A 14 7.08 29.90 -37.21
CA LEU A 14 7.33 29.05 -38.38
C LEU A 14 8.77 29.23 -38.90
N ASN A 15 9.35 30.45 -38.80
CA ASN A 15 10.73 30.68 -39.18
C ASN A 15 11.74 30.00 -38.24
N TRP A 16 11.43 29.80 -36.95
CA TRP A 16 12.31 29.10 -36.01
C TRP A 16 12.40 27.61 -36.32
N VAL A 17 11.27 26.97 -36.68
CA VAL A 17 11.24 25.57 -37.08
C VAL A 17 11.92 25.37 -38.43
N SER A 18 11.72 26.30 -39.39
CA SER A 18 12.36 26.25 -40.70
C SER A 18 13.88 26.49 -40.65
N HIS A 19 14.38 27.33 -39.74
CA HIS A 19 15.81 27.60 -39.63
C HIS A 19 16.64 26.44 -39.05
N LYS A 20 16.06 25.57 -38.23
CA LYS A 20 16.76 24.37 -37.75
C LYS A 20 16.78 23.22 -38.77
N VAL A 21 15.88 23.24 -39.76
CA VAL A 21 15.84 22.21 -40.82
C VAL A 21 16.75 22.59 -42.01
N SER A 22 17.08 23.90 -42.18
CA SER A 22 17.84 24.40 -43.36
C SER A 22 19.37 24.36 -43.24
N THR A 23 19.95 23.84 -42.15
CA THR A 23 21.40 23.71 -41.99
C THR A 23 22.00 22.40 -42.51
N PHE A 24 21.22 21.54 -43.17
CA PHE A 24 21.79 20.44 -43.93
C PHE A 24 22.19 20.88 -45.33
N LYS A 25 23.50 21.08 -45.55
CA LYS A 25 24.14 21.35 -46.85
C LYS A 25 23.69 20.29 -47.87
N LYS A 26 23.12 20.75 -49.01
CA LYS A 26 22.91 19.91 -50.18
C LYS A 26 24.26 19.38 -50.68
N PRO A 27 24.42 18.06 -50.88
CA PRO A 27 25.58 17.54 -51.60
C PRO A 27 25.43 17.78 -53.11
N GLN A 28 26.51 18.22 -53.75
CA GLN A 28 26.61 18.31 -55.20
C GLN A 28 26.61 16.91 -55.81
N PRO A 29 26.08 16.71 -57.06
CA PRO A 29 25.97 15.40 -57.67
C PRO A 29 27.34 14.91 -58.15
N PRO A 30 27.74 13.70 -57.83
CA PRO A 30 28.91 13.09 -58.45
C PRO A 30 28.53 12.40 -59.76
N ILE A 31 29.44 12.53 -60.69
CA ILE A 31 29.52 11.89 -61.99
C ILE A 31 29.47 10.38 -61.88
N ASN A 32 28.57 9.73 -62.69
CA ASN A 32 28.45 8.29 -62.82
C ASN A 32 29.73 7.57 -63.22
N PRO A 33 29.97 6.36 -62.66
CA PRO A 33 29.96 5.22 -63.55
C PRO A 33 29.13 4.03 -62.99
N ARG A 34 28.47 3.34 -63.91
CA ARG A 34 27.72 2.12 -63.71
C ARG A 34 28.42 1.08 -62.81
N ARG A 35 27.74 0.64 -61.77
CA ARG A 35 27.88 -0.74 -61.25
C ARG A 35 26.66 -1.18 -60.42
N SER A 36 26.10 -2.31 -60.80
CA SER A 36 25.42 -3.40 -60.06
C SER A 36 24.51 -3.06 -58.87
N LEU A 37 23.28 -3.50 -59.01
CA LEU A 37 22.31 -3.69 -57.94
C LEU A 37 22.95 -4.39 -56.73
N SER A 38 22.98 -3.71 -55.59
CA SER A 38 23.06 -4.34 -54.29
C SER A 38 21.92 -3.82 -53.42
N SER A 39 21.24 -4.73 -52.78
CA SER A 39 20.09 -4.52 -51.87
C SER A 39 20.34 -3.38 -50.89
N THR A 40 19.54 -2.32 -50.96
CA THR A 40 19.48 -1.29 -49.94
C THR A 40 18.94 -1.89 -48.65
N THR A 41 19.84 -2.15 -47.72
CA THR A 41 19.51 -2.40 -46.32
C THR A 41 18.91 -1.07 -45.77
N THR A 42 17.60 -1.00 -45.64
CA THR A 42 16.91 0.05 -44.92
C THR A 42 17.34 -0.01 -43.45
N SER A 43 18.23 0.90 -43.04
CA SER A 43 18.64 1.01 -41.65
C SER A 43 17.43 1.48 -40.82
N LYS A 44 17.00 0.64 -39.89
CA LYS A 44 15.95 0.99 -38.93
C LYS A 44 16.38 2.22 -38.11
N LEU A 45 15.52 3.21 -38.01
CA LEU A 45 15.75 4.39 -37.21
C LEU A 45 16.03 4.03 -35.73
N PRO A 46 16.95 4.75 -35.05
CA PRO A 46 17.19 4.58 -33.61
C PRO A 46 15.91 4.83 -32.82
N ARG A 47 15.67 4.06 -31.76
CA ARG A 47 14.44 4.15 -30.93
C ARG A 47 14.20 5.57 -30.36
N ASN A 48 15.27 6.27 -30.01
CA ASN A 48 15.19 7.65 -29.52
C ASN A 48 14.70 8.63 -30.61
N GLU A 49 15.11 8.42 -31.84
CA GLU A 49 14.65 9.25 -32.96
C GLU A 49 13.18 8.97 -33.30
N ILE A 50 12.74 7.71 -33.24
CA ILE A 50 11.33 7.37 -33.40
C ILE A 50 10.49 8.03 -32.31
N ARG A 51 10.92 8.02 -31.05
CA ARG A 51 10.23 8.72 -29.96
C ARG A 51 10.12 10.23 -30.21
N ARG A 52 11.20 10.84 -30.66
CA ARG A 52 11.21 12.29 -31.00
C ARG A 52 10.21 12.62 -32.12
N LEU A 53 10.18 11.80 -33.16
CA LEU A 53 9.23 11.96 -34.26
C LEU A 53 7.78 11.73 -33.79
N THR A 54 7.56 10.79 -32.88
CA THR A 54 6.25 10.57 -32.26
C THR A 54 5.79 11.79 -31.47
N GLN A 55 6.66 12.37 -30.67
CA GLN A 55 6.35 13.58 -29.91
C GLN A 55 6.01 14.77 -30.83
N LEU A 56 6.71 14.90 -31.95
CA LEU A 56 6.41 15.94 -32.93
C LEU A 56 5.03 15.72 -33.59
N ALA A 57 4.73 14.49 -34.00
CA ALA A 57 3.44 14.16 -34.61
C ALA A 57 2.28 14.34 -33.60
N MET A 58 2.47 13.97 -32.35
CA MET A 58 1.48 14.19 -31.29
C MET A 58 1.28 15.67 -30.99
N PHE A 59 2.37 16.47 -30.93
CA PHE A 59 2.26 17.90 -30.74
C PHE A 59 1.43 18.54 -31.88
N ASP A 60 1.77 18.21 -33.12
CA ASP A 60 1.05 18.70 -34.31
C ASP A 60 -0.44 18.32 -34.26
N TYR A 61 -0.76 17.08 -33.92
CA TYR A 61 -2.12 16.61 -33.75
C TYR A 61 -2.87 17.40 -32.67
N PHE A 62 -2.33 17.50 -31.46
CA PHE A 62 -3.00 18.20 -30.36
C PHE A 62 -3.15 19.69 -30.62
N TYR A 63 -2.12 20.34 -31.16
CA TYR A 63 -2.13 21.78 -31.41
C TYR A 63 -2.96 22.16 -32.66
N ASN A 64 -2.67 21.56 -33.81
CA ASN A 64 -3.27 21.96 -35.08
C ASN A 64 -4.61 21.27 -35.36
N ASN A 65 -4.77 19.98 -35.03
CA ASN A 65 -5.98 19.25 -35.33
C ASN A 65 -7.02 19.33 -34.20
N ARG A 66 -6.54 19.31 -32.93
CA ARG A 66 -7.44 19.35 -31.77
C ARG A 66 -7.65 20.77 -31.21
N GLY A 67 -6.82 21.74 -31.62
CA GLY A 67 -6.93 23.12 -31.19
C GLY A 67 -6.60 23.35 -29.71
N LEU A 68 -5.82 22.46 -29.10
CA LEU A 68 -5.38 22.64 -27.72
C LEU A 68 -4.35 23.77 -27.62
N GLN A 69 -4.30 24.42 -26.48
CA GLN A 69 -3.32 25.48 -26.27
C GLN A 69 -1.89 24.94 -26.36
N PHE A 70 -0.96 25.75 -26.84
CA PHE A 70 0.43 25.37 -27.10
C PHE A 70 1.08 24.66 -25.91
N LEU A 71 0.98 25.24 -24.70
CA LEU A 71 1.59 24.68 -23.49
C LEU A 71 1.02 23.30 -23.11
N ILE A 72 -0.27 23.08 -23.32
CA ILE A 72 -0.93 21.81 -23.06
C ILE A 72 -0.49 20.77 -24.10
N ALA A 73 -0.57 21.10 -25.38
CA ALA A 73 -0.16 20.23 -26.48
C ALA A 73 1.34 19.85 -26.36
N GLU A 74 2.20 20.80 -26.03
CA GLU A 74 3.63 20.55 -25.77
C GLU A 74 3.85 19.64 -24.56
N SER A 75 3.13 19.89 -23.47
CA SER A 75 3.22 19.07 -22.26
C SER A 75 2.79 17.64 -22.53
N MET A 76 1.63 17.43 -23.14
CA MET A 76 1.08 16.10 -23.45
C MET A 76 1.99 15.32 -24.41
N SER A 77 2.58 15.97 -25.40
CA SER A 77 3.47 15.31 -26.36
C SER A 77 4.82 14.90 -25.74
N LYS A 78 5.41 15.75 -24.89
CA LYS A 78 6.75 15.53 -24.32
C LYS A 78 6.75 14.68 -23.05
N ASN A 79 5.73 14.82 -22.22
CA ASN A 79 5.72 14.29 -20.86
C ASN A 79 4.70 13.16 -20.62
N ALA A 80 4.25 12.50 -21.70
CA ALA A 80 3.45 11.27 -21.65
C ALA A 80 4.20 10.10 -22.32
N PRO A 81 5.33 9.62 -21.75
CA PRO A 81 6.17 8.62 -22.39
C PRO A 81 5.50 7.24 -22.52
N LEU A 82 4.65 6.84 -21.58
CA LEU A 82 3.95 5.56 -21.62
C LEU A 82 2.85 5.58 -22.68
N PHE A 83 2.14 6.69 -22.81
CA PHE A 83 1.17 6.88 -23.88
C PHE A 83 1.86 6.85 -25.25
N ASN A 84 3.01 7.51 -25.41
CA ASN A 84 3.83 7.49 -26.62
C ASN A 84 4.28 6.06 -26.97
N ASP A 85 4.78 5.30 -25.99
CA ASP A 85 5.19 3.91 -26.21
C ASP A 85 3.99 3.00 -26.57
N THR A 86 2.82 3.24 -25.97
CA THR A 86 1.58 2.52 -26.31
C THR A 86 1.13 2.79 -27.74
N LEU A 87 1.19 4.04 -28.16
CA LEU A 87 0.88 4.47 -29.52
C LEU A 87 1.82 3.80 -30.53
N LEU A 88 3.13 3.82 -30.27
CA LEU A 88 4.13 3.16 -31.10
C LEU A 88 3.92 1.65 -31.18
N ASN A 89 3.56 1.00 -30.11
CA ASN A 89 3.30 -0.44 -30.10
C ASN A 89 2.08 -0.82 -30.96
N LYS A 90 1.06 0.06 -31.03
CA LYS A 90 -0.10 -0.13 -31.91
C LYS A 90 0.25 0.03 -33.39
N LEU A 91 1.26 0.84 -33.70
CA LEU A 91 1.71 1.12 -35.07
C LEU A 91 2.78 0.14 -35.58
N HIS A 92 3.46 -0.59 -34.70
CA HIS A 92 4.57 -1.49 -35.09
C HIS A 92 4.16 -2.68 -35.97
N ASN A 93 2.88 -2.90 -36.24
CA ASN A 93 2.42 -3.89 -37.19
C ASN A 93 2.48 -3.43 -38.67
N ASP A 94 2.70 -2.13 -38.91
CA ASP A 94 2.84 -1.58 -40.27
C ASP A 94 4.26 -0.99 -40.40
N SER A 95 5.08 -1.63 -41.25
CA SER A 95 6.49 -1.34 -41.48
C SER A 95 6.73 0.07 -42.01
N ALA A 96 7.18 0.99 -41.14
CA ALA A 96 7.68 2.31 -41.52
C ALA A 96 9.21 2.31 -41.57
N SER A 97 9.79 2.58 -42.72
CA SER A 97 11.23 2.53 -42.99
C SER A 97 11.91 3.90 -43.07
N CYS A 98 11.17 5.02 -43.06
CA CYS A 98 11.70 6.40 -43.15
C CYS A 98 11.07 7.30 -42.09
N GLY A 99 11.81 8.34 -41.63
CA GLY A 99 11.31 9.26 -40.59
C GLY A 99 10.02 10.00 -40.94
N ASP A 100 9.88 10.46 -42.19
CA ASP A 100 8.66 11.12 -42.68
C ASP A 100 7.47 10.15 -42.75
N ASP A 101 7.73 8.87 -42.99
CA ASP A 101 6.70 7.83 -42.97
C ASP A 101 6.20 7.57 -41.55
N VAL A 102 7.06 7.66 -40.53
CA VAL A 102 6.67 7.54 -39.11
C VAL A 102 5.70 8.64 -38.72
N ILE A 103 6.04 9.92 -39.01
CA ILE A 103 5.17 11.05 -38.68
C ILE A 103 3.81 10.90 -39.38
N ARG A 104 3.81 10.61 -40.70
CA ARG A 104 2.58 10.43 -41.47
C ARG A 104 1.72 9.27 -40.93
N SER A 105 2.35 8.16 -40.57
CA SER A 105 1.63 6.99 -40.02
C SER A 105 1.00 7.32 -38.67
N ILE A 106 1.70 8.02 -37.78
CA ILE A 106 1.17 8.46 -36.49
C ILE A 106 0.05 9.47 -36.67
N THR A 107 0.25 10.49 -37.49
CA THR A 107 -0.78 11.51 -37.75
C THR A 107 -2.03 10.87 -38.37
N LYS A 108 -1.84 9.99 -39.36
CA LYS A 108 -2.96 9.24 -39.98
C LYS A 108 -3.67 8.37 -38.95
N PHE A 109 -2.93 7.65 -38.10
CA PHE A 109 -3.52 6.84 -37.04
C PHE A 109 -4.36 7.68 -36.08
N LEU A 110 -3.83 8.80 -35.56
CA LEU A 110 -4.52 9.69 -34.63
C LEU A 110 -5.79 10.32 -35.25
N LEU A 111 -5.77 10.62 -36.55
CA LEU A 111 -6.94 11.17 -37.26
C LEU A 111 -8.08 10.15 -37.45
N TYR A 112 -7.73 8.87 -37.66
CA TYR A 112 -8.73 7.83 -37.90
C TYR A 112 -9.09 7.04 -36.63
N HIS A 113 -8.27 7.10 -35.59
CA HIS A 113 -8.46 6.44 -34.29
C HIS A 113 -8.36 7.47 -33.19
N PRO A 114 -9.45 8.18 -32.87
CA PRO A 114 -9.46 9.17 -31.83
C PRO A 114 -8.97 8.54 -30.50
N VAL A 115 -8.05 9.23 -29.85
CA VAL A 115 -7.49 8.82 -28.56
C VAL A 115 -8.12 9.61 -27.43
N ASN A 116 -8.23 9.01 -26.25
CA ASN A 116 -8.69 9.72 -25.08
C ASN A 116 -7.61 10.73 -24.64
N GLU A 117 -7.90 12.03 -24.78
CA GLU A 117 -6.95 13.11 -24.49
C GLU A 117 -6.66 13.26 -23.00
N PHE A 118 -7.52 12.75 -22.11
CA PHE A 118 -7.29 12.79 -20.67
C PHE A 118 -6.13 11.88 -20.25
N GLU A 119 -5.89 10.76 -20.94
CA GLU A 119 -4.77 9.87 -20.59
C GLU A 119 -3.41 10.55 -20.73
N PRO A 120 -2.98 11.08 -21.90
CA PRO A 120 -1.72 11.79 -22.03
C PRO A 120 -1.69 13.11 -21.25
N PHE A 121 -2.84 13.74 -21.00
CA PHE A 121 -2.92 14.92 -20.14
C PHE A 121 -2.53 14.56 -18.69
N PHE A 122 -3.19 13.57 -18.07
CA PHE A 122 -2.87 13.17 -16.70
C PHE A 122 -1.46 12.60 -16.56
N GLU A 123 -1.00 11.82 -17.53
CA GLU A 123 0.38 11.35 -17.54
C GLU A 123 1.36 12.54 -17.59
N SER A 124 1.04 13.58 -18.37
CA SER A 124 1.86 14.80 -18.44
C SER A 124 1.92 15.57 -17.14
N LEU A 125 0.97 15.40 -16.23
CA LEU A 125 0.96 15.94 -14.87
C LEU A 125 1.77 15.08 -13.88
N GLY A 126 2.41 13.99 -14.34
CA GLY A 126 3.20 13.09 -13.53
C GLY A 126 2.43 11.94 -12.88
N LEU A 127 1.15 11.74 -13.22
CA LEU A 127 0.35 10.63 -12.73
C LEU A 127 0.67 9.34 -13.49
N LYS A 128 0.71 8.21 -12.80
CA LYS A 128 0.88 6.88 -13.40
C LYS A 128 -0.46 6.35 -13.95
N PRO A 129 -0.46 5.46 -14.96
CA PRO A 129 -1.69 4.87 -15.49
C PRO A 129 -2.60 4.25 -14.42
N SER A 130 -2.02 3.58 -13.41
CA SER A 130 -2.77 3.00 -12.29
C SER A 130 -3.44 4.06 -11.38
N GLU A 131 -2.93 5.29 -11.37
CA GLU A 131 -3.45 6.39 -10.56
C GLU A 131 -4.52 7.18 -11.31
N PHE A 132 -4.35 7.44 -12.59
CA PHE A 132 -5.30 8.23 -13.35
C PHE A 132 -6.41 7.40 -14.02
N SER A 133 -6.22 6.11 -14.29
CA SER A 133 -7.24 5.27 -14.94
C SER A 133 -8.63 5.35 -14.28
N PRO A 134 -8.77 5.36 -12.94
CA PRO A 134 -10.07 5.56 -12.31
C PRO A 134 -10.57 7.02 -12.35
N LEU A 135 -9.74 7.96 -12.77
CA LEU A 135 -10.03 9.40 -12.81
C LEU A 135 -10.44 9.89 -14.21
N VAL A 136 -10.17 9.09 -15.24
CA VAL A 136 -10.55 9.40 -16.63
C VAL A 136 -12.07 9.46 -16.71
N PRO A 137 -12.66 10.55 -17.23
CA PRO A 137 -14.11 10.63 -17.45
C PRO A 137 -14.60 9.54 -18.41
N CYS A 138 -15.72 8.91 -18.07
CA CYS A 138 -16.31 7.87 -18.91
C CYS A 138 -17.17 8.45 -20.06
N ASP A 139 -17.61 9.69 -19.90
CA ASP A 139 -18.53 10.41 -20.78
C ASP A 139 -17.84 11.42 -21.70
N LYS A 140 -16.55 11.69 -21.49
CA LYS A 140 -15.75 12.64 -22.25
C LYS A 140 -14.51 11.98 -22.83
N MET A 141 -14.16 12.37 -24.03
CA MET A 141 -12.97 11.86 -24.73
C MET A 141 -11.95 12.96 -25.01
N PHE A 142 -12.42 14.19 -25.15
CA PHE A 142 -11.60 15.32 -25.56
C PHE A 142 -11.52 16.37 -24.45
N LEU A 143 -10.33 16.93 -24.22
CA LEU A 143 -10.10 17.93 -23.17
C LEU A 143 -10.96 19.20 -23.36
N ASN A 144 -11.26 19.58 -24.61
CA ASN A 144 -12.10 20.74 -24.88
C ASN A 144 -13.58 20.54 -24.42
N GLU A 145 -13.97 19.32 -24.10
CA GLU A 145 -15.27 19.03 -23.51
C GLU A 145 -15.33 19.36 -22.02
N ASP A 146 -14.17 19.62 -21.40
CA ASP A 146 -14.04 19.98 -19.99
C ASP A 146 -13.37 21.36 -19.83
N VAL A 147 -14.18 22.38 -20.08
CA VAL A 147 -13.70 23.78 -20.04
C VAL A 147 -13.17 24.16 -18.65
N PHE A 148 -13.83 23.73 -17.58
CA PHE A 148 -13.42 24.05 -16.22
C PHE A 148 -12.09 23.41 -15.83
N LEU A 149 -11.83 22.18 -16.28
CA LEU A 149 -10.53 21.52 -16.05
C LEU A 149 -9.38 22.36 -16.61
N LEU A 150 -9.51 22.80 -17.85
CA LEU A 150 -8.46 23.58 -18.52
C LEU A 150 -8.32 24.98 -17.92
N GLU A 151 -9.43 25.64 -17.59
CA GLU A 151 -9.41 26.96 -16.97
C GLU A 151 -8.73 26.93 -15.60
N ASN A 152 -9.13 26.00 -14.73
CA ASN A 152 -8.54 25.85 -13.40
C ASN A 152 -7.07 25.39 -13.46
N TYR A 153 -6.71 24.57 -14.46
CA TYR A 153 -5.30 24.26 -14.75
C TYR A 153 -4.49 25.53 -15.01
N HIS A 154 -5.03 26.47 -15.82
CA HIS A 154 -4.36 27.75 -16.11
C HIS A 154 -4.30 28.67 -14.89
N VAL A 155 -5.29 28.66 -14.02
CA VAL A 155 -5.23 29.42 -12.75
C VAL A 155 -4.03 28.97 -11.93
N PHE A 156 -3.83 27.67 -11.74
CA PHE A 156 -2.67 27.15 -11.02
C PHE A 156 -1.36 27.48 -11.70
N TRP A 157 -1.29 27.33 -13.03
CA TRP A 157 -0.10 27.65 -13.81
C TRP A 157 0.29 29.14 -13.67
N ASN A 158 -0.68 30.05 -13.82
CA ASN A 158 -0.46 31.49 -13.69
C ASN A 158 -0.11 31.89 -12.26
N TYR A 159 -0.58 31.14 -11.28
CA TYR A 159 -0.23 31.33 -9.87
C TYR A 159 1.23 30.90 -9.57
N GLY A 160 1.86 30.16 -10.46
CA GLY A 160 3.25 29.71 -10.35
C GLY A 160 3.40 28.28 -9.83
N ILE A 161 2.32 27.48 -9.85
CA ILE A 161 2.38 26.08 -9.49
C ILE A 161 2.82 25.26 -10.71
N GLY A 162 3.94 24.58 -10.58
CA GLY A 162 4.51 23.77 -11.64
C GLY A 162 3.61 22.57 -12.00
N ARG A 163 3.67 22.18 -13.25
CA ARG A 163 2.89 21.08 -13.82
C ARG A 163 3.03 19.77 -13.02
N GLU A 164 4.26 19.42 -12.66
CA GLU A 164 4.59 18.21 -11.90
C GLU A 164 3.94 18.16 -10.51
N LYS A 165 3.49 19.30 -9.99
CA LYS A 165 2.80 19.42 -8.72
C LYS A 165 1.29 19.32 -8.87
N MET A 166 0.76 19.63 -10.06
CA MET A 166 -0.68 19.59 -10.33
C MET A 166 -1.24 18.18 -10.32
N GLY A 167 -0.44 17.16 -10.65
CA GLY A 167 -0.87 15.76 -10.53
C GLY A 167 -1.25 15.38 -9.10
N LYS A 168 -0.48 15.83 -8.10
CA LYS A 168 -0.82 15.66 -6.68
C LYS A 168 -2.10 16.39 -6.32
N ILE A 169 -2.25 17.64 -6.77
CA ILE A 169 -3.46 18.43 -6.51
C ILE A 169 -4.68 17.72 -7.10
N PHE A 170 -4.58 17.23 -8.34
CA PHE A 170 -5.67 16.50 -8.99
C PHE A 170 -6.03 15.21 -8.25
N LYS A 171 -5.06 14.52 -7.69
CA LYS A 171 -5.28 13.27 -6.93
C LYS A 171 -5.96 13.52 -5.58
N GLU A 172 -5.59 14.59 -4.87
CA GLU A 172 -6.03 14.85 -3.50
C GLU A 172 -7.26 15.75 -3.41
N ALA A 173 -7.49 16.63 -4.41
CA ALA A 173 -8.58 17.60 -4.44
C ALA A 173 -9.10 17.78 -5.88
N ARG A 174 -9.56 16.69 -6.49
CA ARG A 174 -10.04 16.66 -7.89
C ARG A 174 -11.12 17.72 -8.16
N GLU A 175 -12.00 17.96 -7.19
CA GLU A 175 -13.12 18.89 -7.28
C GLU A 175 -12.70 20.32 -7.62
N VAL A 176 -11.48 20.75 -7.24
CA VAL A 176 -11.02 22.11 -7.52
C VAL A 176 -10.82 22.38 -9.03
N PHE A 177 -10.59 21.33 -9.81
CA PHE A 177 -10.50 21.45 -11.26
C PHE A 177 -11.86 21.54 -11.97
N GLY A 178 -12.95 21.20 -11.27
CA GLY A 178 -14.32 21.34 -11.75
C GLY A 178 -15.01 22.61 -11.26
N TYR A 179 -14.32 23.51 -10.56
CA TYR A 179 -14.92 24.78 -10.12
C TYR A 179 -15.27 25.68 -11.32
N GLU A 180 -16.38 26.38 -11.20
CA GLU A 180 -16.80 27.39 -12.18
C GLU A 180 -15.74 28.50 -12.31
N SER A 181 -15.82 29.20 -13.44
CA SER A 181 -14.88 30.29 -13.78
C SER A 181 -14.74 31.29 -12.63
N GLY A 182 -13.49 31.58 -12.27
CA GLY A 182 -13.13 32.55 -11.21
C GLY A 182 -13.24 32.03 -9.77
N VAL A 183 -13.93 30.92 -9.50
CA VAL A 183 -14.08 30.40 -8.12
C VAL A 183 -12.74 30.00 -7.52
N LEU A 184 -11.90 29.27 -8.27
CA LEU A 184 -10.59 28.86 -7.79
C LEU A 184 -9.69 30.08 -7.51
N ALA A 185 -9.66 31.05 -8.41
CA ALA A 185 -8.90 32.29 -8.21
C ALA A 185 -9.34 33.04 -6.96
N SER A 186 -10.66 33.18 -6.75
CA SER A 186 -11.22 33.81 -5.56
C SER A 186 -10.85 33.07 -4.26
N LYS A 187 -10.81 31.73 -4.28
CA LYS A 187 -10.37 30.94 -3.11
C LYS A 187 -8.88 31.14 -2.80
N ILE A 188 -8.03 31.21 -3.81
CA ILE A 188 -6.59 31.50 -3.64
C ILE A 188 -6.41 32.91 -3.08
N GLU A 189 -7.10 33.91 -3.64
CA GLU A 189 -7.09 35.28 -3.11
C GLU A 189 -7.62 35.37 -1.68
N SER A 190 -8.59 34.54 -1.32
CA SER A 190 -9.10 34.50 0.05
C SER A 190 -8.05 34.03 1.04
N LEU A 191 -7.18 33.07 0.65
CA LEU A 191 -6.03 32.66 1.47
C LEU A 191 -5.00 33.79 1.60
N GLU A 192 -4.74 34.55 0.53
CA GLU A 192 -3.85 35.71 0.59
C GLU A 192 -4.41 36.82 1.49
N ARG A 193 -5.74 37.04 1.49
CA ARG A 193 -6.43 38.01 2.38
C ARG A 193 -6.32 37.65 3.86
N LEU A 194 -6.06 36.39 4.20
CA LEU A 194 -5.74 35.99 5.58
C LEU A 194 -4.34 36.46 6.04
N GLY A 195 -3.62 37.17 5.20
CA GLY A 195 -2.28 37.69 5.50
C GLY A 195 -1.13 36.78 5.07
N PHE A 196 -1.43 35.70 4.37
CA PHE A 196 -0.39 34.79 3.89
C PHE A 196 0.25 35.28 2.59
N GLY A 197 1.57 35.31 2.54
CA GLY A 197 2.30 35.65 1.32
C GLY A 197 2.13 34.59 0.22
N LYS A 198 2.25 35.01 -1.04
CA LYS A 198 2.11 34.15 -2.23
C LYS A 198 2.96 32.86 -2.17
N VAL A 199 4.19 32.94 -1.65
CA VAL A 199 5.09 31.79 -1.50
C VAL A 199 4.51 30.76 -0.53
N PHE A 200 3.97 31.22 0.61
CA PHE A 200 3.30 30.37 1.59
C PHE A 200 2.08 29.69 0.99
N VAL A 201 1.19 30.46 0.36
CA VAL A 201 -0.04 29.95 -0.25
C VAL A 201 0.27 28.93 -1.35
N SER A 202 1.25 29.21 -2.21
CA SER A 202 1.68 28.26 -3.25
C SER A 202 2.17 26.94 -2.64
N LYS A 203 3.02 27.00 -1.63
CA LYS A 203 3.51 25.80 -0.94
C LYS A 203 2.40 25.06 -0.19
N LEU A 204 1.52 25.80 0.47
CA LEU A 204 0.35 25.26 1.16
C LEU A 204 -0.56 24.46 0.21
N ILE A 205 -0.89 25.04 -0.96
CA ILE A 205 -1.73 24.38 -1.97
C ILE A 205 -1.07 23.08 -2.47
N VAL A 206 0.23 23.10 -2.72
CA VAL A 206 0.97 21.92 -3.19
C VAL A 206 1.05 20.83 -2.12
N CYS A 207 1.26 21.21 -0.85
CA CYS A 207 1.37 20.27 0.26
C CYS A 207 0.02 19.74 0.74
N THR A 208 -1.01 20.60 0.74
CA THR A 208 -2.34 20.31 1.27
C THR A 208 -3.47 20.81 0.36
N PRO A 209 -3.66 20.21 -0.82
CA PRO A 209 -4.62 20.69 -1.83
C PRO A 209 -6.04 20.87 -1.30
N ARG A 210 -6.45 20.05 -0.33
CA ARG A 210 -7.78 20.09 0.29
C ARG A 210 -8.11 21.40 0.99
N VAL A 211 -7.13 22.24 1.27
CA VAL A 211 -7.39 23.58 1.82
C VAL A 211 -8.27 24.42 0.87
N LEU A 212 -8.17 24.18 -0.44
CA LEU A 212 -9.00 24.85 -1.46
C LEU A 212 -10.46 24.39 -1.47
N THR A 213 -10.78 23.24 -0.87
CA THR A 213 -12.16 22.79 -0.72
C THR A 213 -12.89 23.52 0.43
N GLY A 214 -12.14 24.14 1.31
CA GLY A 214 -12.67 24.91 2.44
C GLY A 214 -12.88 24.11 3.73
N GLU A 215 -12.71 22.78 3.67
CA GLU A 215 -13.06 21.91 4.81
C GLU A 215 -12.17 22.06 6.04
N THR A 216 -10.93 22.57 5.89
CA THR A 216 -9.91 22.61 6.96
C THR A 216 -9.26 23.97 7.13
N ILE A 217 -9.86 25.04 6.59
CA ILE A 217 -9.26 26.38 6.64
C ILE A 217 -9.17 26.90 8.08
N LEU A 218 -10.20 26.71 8.89
CA LEU A 218 -10.24 27.21 10.27
C LEU A 218 -9.16 26.53 11.13
N GLU A 219 -9.04 25.22 11.01
CA GLU A 219 -8.01 24.46 11.72
C GLU A 219 -6.61 24.85 11.26
N MET A 220 -6.42 25.02 9.95
CA MET A 220 -5.16 25.48 9.39
C MET A 220 -4.77 26.88 9.89
N VAL A 221 -5.68 27.84 9.87
CA VAL A 221 -5.45 29.19 10.39
C VAL A 221 -5.07 29.13 11.86
N SER A 222 -5.83 28.42 12.68
CA SER A 222 -5.55 28.25 14.12
C SER A 222 -4.17 27.64 14.37
N VAL A 223 -3.75 26.67 13.55
CA VAL A 223 -2.39 26.09 13.63
C VAL A 223 -1.34 27.14 13.28
N VAL A 224 -1.51 27.86 12.15
CA VAL A 224 -0.55 28.89 11.71
C VAL A 224 -0.44 30.03 12.71
N ASP A 225 -1.56 30.46 13.30
CA ASP A 225 -1.57 31.48 14.37
C ASP A 225 -0.80 31.02 15.63
N THR A 226 -0.84 29.71 15.92
CA THR A 226 -0.15 29.15 17.07
C THR A 226 1.35 29.00 16.84
N VAL A 227 1.78 28.41 15.72
CA VAL A 227 3.20 28.04 15.49
C VAL A 227 3.96 29.03 14.62
N GLY A 228 3.27 29.88 13.88
CA GLY A 228 3.82 30.86 12.93
C GLY A 228 3.90 30.33 11.50
N SER A 229 3.69 31.24 10.53
CA SER A 229 3.74 30.92 9.10
C SER A 229 5.12 30.42 8.63
N ASP A 230 6.18 31.02 9.17
CA ASP A 230 7.55 30.65 8.81
C ASP A 230 7.87 29.21 9.23
N TRP A 231 7.48 28.82 10.46
CA TRP A 231 7.65 27.45 10.93
C TRP A 231 6.90 26.46 10.04
N VAL A 232 5.66 26.77 9.67
CA VAL A 232 4.86 25.92 8.77
C VAL A 232 5.54 25.81 7.41
N LEU A 233 6.01 26.93 6.87
CA LEU A 233 6.69 26.97 5.57
C LEU A 233 7.98 26.13 5.55
N GLU A 234 8.76 26.17 6.61
CA GLU A 234 10.02 25.40 6.72
C GLU A 234 9.76 23.89 6.84
N ASN A 235 8.70 23.49 7.53
CA ASN A 235 8.45 22.11 7.87
C ASN A 235 7.47 21.38 6.94
N LEU A 236 6.74 22.08 6.06
CA LEU A 236 5.94 21.44 5.03
C LEU A 236 6.83 20.84 3.93
N SER A 237 6.62 19.59 3.60
CA SER A 237 7.27 18.85 2.51
C SER A 237 6.28 18.59 1.38
N GLU A 238 6.67 18.80 0.14
CA GLU A 238 5.81 18.57 -1.04
C GLU A 238 5.42 17.10 -1.21
N GLY A 239 6.21 16.17 -0.67
CA GLY A 239 5.91 14.74 -0.65
C GLY A 239 5.08 14.27 0.55
N GLY A 240 4.86 15.14 1.54
CA GLY A 240 4.09 14.84 2.75
C GLY A 240 2.57 14.87 2.51
N SER A 241 1.85 14.25 3.42
CA SER A 241 0.39 14.35 3.52
C SER A 241 0.05 14.92 4.89
N TYR A 242 -0.77 15.96 4.92
CA TYR A 242 -1.08 16.70 6.13
C TYR A 242 -2.59 16.80 6.36
N ASP A 243 -3.05 16.44 7.55
CA ASP A 243 -4.41 16.62 8.02
C ASP A 243 -4.45 17.74 9.07
N TRP A 244 -4.90 18.94 8.68
CA TRP A 244 -4.97 20.10 9.57
C TRP A 244 -5.88 19.87 10.77
N ARG A 245 -6.92 19.05 10.66
CA ARG A 245 -7.79 18.69 11.81
C ARG A 245 -7.01 17.85 12.81
N CYS A 246 -6.22 16.90 12.33
CA CYS A 246 -5.37 16.08 13.19
C CYS A 246 -4.28 16.91 13.85
N ILE A 247 -3.60 17.78 13.09
CA ILE A 247 -2.57 18.69 13.60
C ILE A 247 -3.15 19.61 14.68
N HIS A 248 -4.27 20.26 14.41
CA HIS A 248 -4.96 21.14 15.38
C HIS A 248 -5.33 20.40 16.67
N ARG A 249 -5.91 19.20 16.57
CA ARG A 249 -6.24 18.37 17.74
C ARG A 249 -4.99 17.96 18.51
N CYS A 250 -3.91 17.63 17.81
CA CYS A 250 -2.63 17.27 18.45
C CYS A 250 -2.03 18.46 19.21
N LEU A 251 -2.08 19.67 18.64
CA LEU A 251 -1.65 20.89 19.33
C LEU A 251 -2.47 21.16 20.59
N ALA A 252 -3.80 21.05 20.50
CA ALA A 252 -4.69 21.21 21.64
C ALA A 252 -4.38 20.18 22.76
N PHE A 253 -4.13 18.92 22.36
CA PHE A 253 -3.74 17.85 23.27
C PHE A 253 -2.36 18.12 23.92
N LEU A 254 -1.37 18.57 23.16
CA LEU A 254 -0.06 18.93 23.72
C LEU A 254 -0.15 20.12 24.66
N ARG A 255 -0.99 21.12 24.36
CA ARG A 255 -1.26 22.25 25.27
C ARG A 255 -1.86 21.77 26.60
N GLU A 256 -2.82 20.84 26.55
CA GLU A 256 -3.37 20.23 27.77
C GLU A 256 -2.28 19.44 28.52
N LEU A 257 -1.45 18.71 27.81
CA LEU A 257 -0.34 17.93 28.37
C LEU A 257 0.70 18.82 29.09
N CYS A 258 1.05 19.98 28.51
CA CYS A 258 1.96 20.97 29.10
C CYS A 258 1.28 21.88 30.15
N GLY A 259 0.04 21.57 30.53
CA GLY A 259 -0.66 22.34 31.58
C GLY A 259 -1.15 23.73 31.15
N GLY A 260 -1.22 23.99 29.84
CA GLY A 260 -1.63 25.27 29.25
C GLY A 260 -0.46 26.21 28.94
N ASP A 261 0.77 25.81 29.18
CA ASP A 261 1.96 26.62 28.84
C ASP A 261 2.24 26.55 27.34
N GLU A 262 1.91 27.63 26.62
CA GLU A 262 2.13 27.75 25.19
C GLU A 262 3.62 27.80 24.82
N SER A 263 4.45 28.36 25.70
CA SER A 263 5.90 28.46 25.47
C SER A 263 6.55 27.08 25.45
N GLU A 264 6.16 26.20 26.38
CA GLU A 264 6.63 24.82 26.45
C GLU A 264 6.18 24.02 25.21
N VAL A 265 4.93 24.20 24.78
CA VAL A 265 4.40 23.56 23.56
C VAL A 265 5.16 24.00 22.31
N LEU A 266 5.40 25.31 22.16
CA LEU A 266 6.13 25.86 21.01
C LEU A 266 7.58 25.37 20.98
N GLU A 267 8.26 25.33 22.14
CA GLU A 267 9.62 24.80 22.23
C GLU A 267 9.67 23.30 21.87
N LEU A 268 8.72 22.53 22.37
CA LEU A 268 8.60 21.10 22.04
C LEU A 268 8.42 20.87 20.55
N ILE A 269 7.54 21.64 19.91
CA ILE A 269 7.22 21.49 18.48
C ILE A 269 8.37 22.02 17.59
N LYS A 270 9.01 23.13 17.97
CA LYS A 270 10.18 23.66 17.23
C LYS A 270 11.32 22.65 17.22
N ASN A 271 11.56 21.99 18.34
CA ASN A 271 12.60 20.98 18.45
C ASN A 271 12.20 19.64 17.80
N ARG A 272 10.89 19.35 17.66
CA ARG A 272 10.36 18.08 17.19
C ARG A 272 9.11 18.25 16.30
N PRO A 273 9.23 18.86 15.11
CA PRO A 273 8.09 19.12 14.24
C PRO A 273 7.36 17.84 13.81
N GLY A 274 8.07 16.73 13.72
CA GLY A 274 7.50 15.41 13.42
C GLY A 274 6.47 14.90 14.44
N LEU A 275 6.33 15.51 15.62
CA LEU A 275 5.29 15.10 16.59
C LEU A 275 3.88 15.48 16.16
N VAL A 276 3.72 16.52 15.36
CA VAL A 276 2.42 17.09 14.99
C VAL A 276 2.15 17.04 13.50
N LEU A 277 3.20 17.08 12.68
CA LEU A 277 3.09 17.09 11.23
C LEU A 277 2.91 15.68 10.66
N GLU A 278 2.37 15.61 9.43
CA GLU A 278 2.07 14.38 8.72
C GLU A 278 1.07 13.49 9.52
N GLU A 279 1.22 12.18 9.44
CA GLU A 279 0.38 11.20 10.17
C GLU A 279 0.77 11.04 11.64
N SER A 280 1.86 11.68 12.11
CA SER A 280 2.42 11.47 13.44
C SER A 280 1.61 12.08 14.57
N GLY A 281 0.83 13.13 14.31
CA GLY A 281 -0.02 13.75 15.33
C GLY A 281 -0.99 12.76 15.97
N GLU A 282 -1.63 11.91 15.17
CA GLU A 282 -2.50 10.85 15.69
C GLU A 282 -1.73 9.83 16.54
N TRP A 283 -0.57 9.39 16.05
CA TRP A 283 0.30 8.45 16.77
C TRP A 283 0.82 9.04 18.09
N THR A 284 1.15 10.33 18.09
CA THR A 284 1.58 11.05 19.29
C THR A 284 0.46 11.06 20.35
N MET A 285 -0.76 11.38 19.95
CA MET A 285 -1.92 11.37 20.85
C MET A 285 -2.21 9.96 21.38
N ILE A 286 -2.13 8.93 20.53
CA ILE A 286 -2.32 7.53 20.94
C ILE A 286 -1.25 7.13 21.95
N LEU A 287 0.02 7.43 21.68
CA LEU A 287 1.12 7.07 22.55
C LEU A 287 1.02 7.75 23.91
N ALA A 288 0.84 9.05 23.93
CA ALA A 288 0.72 9.82 25.16
C ALA A 288 -0.55 9.45 25.95
N GLY A 289 -1.70 9.27 25.26
CA GLY A 289 -2.92 8.78 25.91
C GLY A 289 -2.78 7.39 26.50
N PHE A 290 -2.03 6.49 25.87
CA PHE A 290 -1.71 5.17 26.40
C PHE A 290 -0.84 5.29 27.67
N GLN A 291 0.22 6.09 27.62
CA GLN A 291 1.11 6.31 28.76
C GLN A 291 0.40 6.99 29.94
N THR A 292 -0.49 7.95 29.67
CA THR A 292 -1.33 8.57 30.70
C THR A 292 -2.20 7.54 31.42
N LYS A 293 -2.86 6.64 30.67
CA LYS A 293 -3.65 5.54 31.26
C LYS A 293 -2.82 4.57 32.07
N LEU A 294 -1.52 4.47 31.82
CA LEU A 294 -0.58 3.70 32.63
C LEU A 294 -0.09 4.45 33.87
N GLY A 295 -0.54 5.70 34.10
CA GLY A 295 -0.20 6.51 35.25
C GLY A 295 1.13 7.25 35.13
N CYS A 296 1.63 7.51 33.92
CA CYS A 296 2.80 8.37 33.72
C CYS A 296 2.43 9.83 34.05
N SER A 297 3.35 10.53 34.71
CA SER A 297 3.23 11.96 34.95
C SER A 297 3.41 12.78 33.67
N ARG A 298 2.95 14.04 33.67
CA ARG A 298 3.08 14.93 32.50
C ARG A 298 4.53 15.13 32.07
N SER A 299 5.42 15.43 33.01
CA SER A 299 6.84 15.59 32.74
C SER A 299 7.49 14.34 32.14
N GLU A 300 7.13 13.16 32.65
CA GLU A 300 7.61 11.90 32.07
C GLU A 300 7.10 11.68 30.63
N LEU A 301 5.86 12.10 30.33
CA LEU A 301 5.30 11.98 28.98
C LEU A 301 6.07 12.84 27.98
N VAL A 302 6.29 14.11 28.28
CA VAL A 302 7.02 15.05 27.41
C VAL A 302 8.44 14.55 27.15
N MET A 303 9.14 14.07 28.19
CA MET A 303 10.48 13.51 28.06
C MET A 303 10.54 12.20 27.25
N ARG A 304 9.49 11.43 27.25
CA ARG A 304 9.41 10.12 26.59
C ARG A 304 8.83 10.15 25.17
N LEU A 305 8.33 11.30 24.71
CA LEU A 305 7.92 11.44 23.32
C LEU A 305 9.14 11.26 22.40
N PRO A 306 9.05 10.42 21.36
CA PRO A 306 10.18 10.13 20.49
C PRO A 306 10.72 11.42 19.83
N PRO A 307 12.03 11.58 19.73
CA PRO A 307 12.65 12.82 19.23
C PRO A 307 12.59 13.01 17.71
N GLN A 308 12.00 12.05 16.96
CA GLN A 308 12.27 11.92 15.54
C GLN A 308 11.00 11.84 14.67
N SER A 309 11.19 11.57 13.38
CA SER A 309 10.19 11.63 12.32
C SER A 309 8.90 10.82 12.58
N SER A 310 7.85 11.18 11.87
CA SER A 310 6.54 10.52 11.81
C SER A 310 6.63 8.98 11.70
N GLN A 311 7.53 8.48 10.85
CA GLN A 311 7.74 7.04 10.70
C GLN A 311 8.25 6.36 11.98
N GLU A 312 9.01 7.05 12.79
CA GLU A 312 9.58 6.50 14.03
C GLU A 312 8.57 6.48 15.17
N VAL A 313 7.70 7.50 15.24
CA VAL A 313 6.57 7.49 16.18
C VAL A 313 5.63 6.33 15.84
N GLY A 314 5.27 6.16 14.58
CA GLY A 314 4.44 5.04 14.13
C GLY A 314 5.09 3.66 14.40
N LYS A 315 6.41 3.53 14.19
CA LYS A 315 7.16 2.32 14.55
C LYS A 315 7.14 2.08 16.05
N CYS A 316 7.35 3.12 16.86
CA CYS A 316 7.31 3.04 18.31
C CYS A 316 5.96 2.52 18.81
N VAL A 317 4.86 3.11 18.36
CA VAL A 317 3.50 2.68 18.73
C VAL A 317 3.24 1.24 18.27
N SER A 318 3.64 0.88 17.06
CA SER A 318 3.52 -0.48 16.54
C SER A 318 4.30 -1.49 17.40
N ASN A 319 5.52 -1.15 17.82
CA ASN A 319 6.34 -2.00 18.68
C ASN A 319 5.72 -2.14 20.07
N LEU A 320 5.25 -1.06 20.68
CA LEU A 320 4.55 -1.08 21.97
C LEU A 320 3.29 -1.93 21.92
N ARG A 321 2.47 -1.76 20.88
CA ARG A 321 1.29 -2.61 20.66
C ARG A 321 1.68 -4.09 20.56
N HIS A 322 2.74 -4.38 19.81
CA HIS A 322 3.22 -5.76 19.66
C HIS A 322 3.72 -6.35 20.98
N CYS A 323 4.45 -5.56 21.75
CA CYS A 323 4.87 -5.92 23.11
C CYS A 323 3.68 -6.18 24.03
N PHE A 324 2.66 -5.33 24.02
CA PHE A 324 1.43 -5.52 24.79
C PHE A 324 0.74 -6.83 24.46
N LEU A 325 0.56 -7.12 23.16
CA LEU A 325 -0.04 -8.36 22.69
C LEU A 325 0.80 -9.59 23.10
N PHE A 326 2.13 -9.45 23.08
CA PHE A 326 3.04 -10.49 23.56
C PHE A 326 2.84 -10.79 25.06
N LEU A 327 2.87 -9.76 25.93
CA LEU A 327 2.70 -9.92 27.37
C LEU A 327 1.31 -10.50 27.72
N ARG A 328 0.25 -10.03 27.03
CA ARG A 328 -1.09 -10.61 27.16
C ARG A 328 -1.13 -12.07 26.68
N GLY A 329 -0.44 -12.39 25.59
CA GLY A 329 -0.36 -13.73 25.02
C GLY A 329 0.29 -14.76 25.93
N ILE A 330 1.21 -14.35 26.78
CA ILE A 330 1.81 -15.19 27.82
C ILE A 330 0.98 -15.24 29.11
N LYS A 331 -0.17 -14.56 29.16
CA LYS A 331 -1.09 -14.46 30.30
C LYS A 331 -0.47 -13.74 31.51
N MET A 332 0.30 -12.68 31.27
CA MET A 332 0.76 -11.78 32.32
C MET A 332 -0.41 -10.96 32.86
N GLU A 333 -0.44 -10.72 34.17
CA GLU A 333 -1.48 -9.93 34.83
C GLU A 333 -1.44 -8.46 34.38
N ALA A 334 -2.62 -7.83 34.26
CA ALA A 334 -2.75 -6.46 33.75
C ALA A 334 -1.93 -5.43 34.53
N TYR A 335 -1.85 -5.58 35.85
CA TYR A 335 -1.04 -4.71 36.72
C TYR A 335 0.45 -4.82 36.40
N GLU A 336 0.96 -6.03 36.22
CA GLU A 336 2.36 -6.28 35.87
C GLU A 336 2.71 -5.75 34.47
N ILE A 337 1.81 -5.94 33.50
CA ILE A 337 1.96 -5.32 32.18
C ILE A 337 2.07 -3.81 32.32
N GLY A 338 1.19 -3.17 33.10
CA GLY A 338 1.24 -1.74 33.36
C GLY A 338 2.57 -1.29 33.97
N LYS A 339 3.12 -2.06 34.91
CA LYS A 339 4.43 -1.78 35.55
C LYS A 339 5.57 -1.85 34.54
N VAL A 340 5.60 -2.87 33.67
CA VAL A 340 6.61 -3.02 32.62
C VAL A 340 6.56 -1.83 31.65
N PHE A 341 5.37 -1.42 31.24
CA PHE A 341 5.23 -0.30 30.31
C PHE A 341 5.59 1.04 30.95
N ARG A 342 5.16 1.33 32.19
CA ARG A 342 5.52 2.57 32.89
C ARG A 342 7.03 2.75 32.97
N ASN A 343 7.75 1.69 33.32
CA ASN A 343 9.17 1.80 33.58
C ASN A 343 10.07 1.67 32.35
N HIS A 344 9.57 1.01 31.29
CA HIS A 344 10.39 0.55 30.18
C HIS A 344 9.84 0.91 28.77
N SER A 345 8.84 1.78 28.67
CA SER A 345 8.22 2.14 27.37
C SER A 345 9.21 2.70 26.35
N HIS A 346 10.26 3.38 26.79
CA HIS A 346 11.26 3.98 25.91
C HIS A 346 11.95 2.94 25.01
N TRP A 347 12.52 1.89 25.56
CA TRP A 347 13.20 0.87 24.75
C TRP A 347 12.24 -0.18 24.17
N LEU A 348 11.06 -0.40 24.77
CA LEU A 348 10.02 -1.27 24.19
C LEU A 348 9.47 -0.72 22.86
N GLY A 349 9.50 0.60 22.69
CA GLY A 349 9.14 1.26 21.44
C GLY A 349 10.23 1.20 20.36
N GLU A 350 11.52 1.07 20.75
CA GLU A 350 12.64 1.07 19.80
C GLU A 350 12.72 -0.22 18.97
N SER A 351 12.40 -1.36 19.57
CA SER A 351 12.66 -2.67 18.97
C SER A 351 11.45 -3.59 18.98
N ARG A 352 11.22 -4.27 17.87
CA ARG A 352 10.13 -5.22 17.74
C ARG A 352 10.50 -6.56 18.37
N LEU A 353 9.66 -7.06 19.27
CA LEU A 353 9.80 -8.40 19.83
C LEU A 353 9.45 -9.49 18.82
N LYS A 354 10.03 -10.67 18.97
CA LYS A 354 9.67 -11.87 18.20
C LYS A 354 8.27 -12.36 18.54
N HIS A 355 7.64 -13.05 17.61
CA HIS A 355 6.32 -13.64 17.84
C HIS A 355 6.34 -14.66 18.98
N THR A 356 5.29 -14.66 19.80
CA THR A 356 5.16 -15.52 20.99
C THR A 356 5.33 -17.01 20.67
N SER A 357 4.81 -17.48 19.55
CA SER A 357 4.90 -18.88 19.14
C SER A 357 6.33 -19.33 18.80
N THR A 358 7.06 -18.52 18.03
CA THR A 358 8.47 -18.80 17.68
C THR A 358 9.36 -18.73 18.91
N PHE A 359 8.98 -17.89 19.83
CA PHE A 359 9.73 -17.57 21.02
C PHE A 359 9.65 -18.65 22.11
N LEU A 360 8.43 -19.11 22.45
CA LEU A 360 8.22 -20.15 23.44
C LEU A 360 8.92 -21.47 23.09
N ASN A 361 8.99 -21.78 21.79
CA ASN A 361 9.69 -22.98 21.32
C ASN A 361 11.22 -22.89 21.52
N ASN A 362 11.79 -21.71 21.36
CA ASN A 362 13.24 -21.51 21.46
C ASN A 362 13.73 -21.32 22.90
N LEU A 363 12.89 -20.73 23.77
CA LEU A 363 13.24 -20.48 25.17
C LEU A 363 13.21 -21.72 26.06
N LYS A 364 12.60 -22.82 25.60
CA LYS A 364 12.43 -24.06 26.36
C LYS A 364 11.75 -23.87 27.72
N GLY A 365 11.03 -22.76 27.91
CA GLY A 365 10.33 -22.40 29.15
C GLY A 365 8.84 -22.18 28.90
N GLY A 366 7.98 -22.54 29.89
CA GLY A 366 6.54 -22.29 29.81
C GLY A 366 6.19 -20.81 30.03
N LYS A 367 4.93 -20.44 29.70
CA LYS A 367 4.42 -19.06 29.86
C LYS A 367 4.60 -18.53 31.29
N LYS A 368 4.39 -19.37 32.32
CA LYS A 368 4.60 -18.99 33.73
C LYS A 368 6.05 -18.58 34.02
N ARG A 369 7.02 -19.38 33.56
CA ARG A 369 8.44 -19.06 33.77
C ARG A 369 8.84 -17.79 33.04
N LEU A 370 8.28 -17.59 31.85
CA LEU A 370 8.51 -16.36 31.08
C LEU A 370 7.97 -15.12 31.83
N CYS A 371 6.76 -15.19 32.39
CA CYS A 371 6.21 -14.14 33.23
C CYS A 371 7.14 -13.85 34.43
N GLN A 372 7.61 -14.88 35.13
CA GLN A 372 8.54 -14.71 36.27
C GLN A 372 9.81 -14.00 35.86
N VAL A 373 10.47 -14.42 34.79
CA VAL A 373 11.71 -13.81 34.30
C VAL A 373 11.48 -12.34 33.93
N ILE A 374 10.34 -11.99 33.30
CA ILE A 374 10.02 -10.61 32.97
C ILE A 374 9.72 -9.79 34.24
N GLN A 375 9.07 -10.37 35.24
CA GLN A 375 8.81 -9.70 36.53
C GLN A 375 10.11 -9.46 37.31
N GLU A 376 11.01 -10.45 37.31
CA GLU A 376 12.33 -10.35 37.99
C GLU A 376 13.25 -9.35 37.27
N ASN A 377 13.30 -9.41 35.92
CA ASN A 377 14.14 -8.54 35.09
C ASN A 377 13.49 -8.26 33.73
N PRO A 378 12.71 -7.17 33.58
CA PRO A 378 12.10 -6.78 32.33
C PRO A 378 13.08 -6.55 31.17
N GLU A 379 14.33 -6.17 31.47
CA GLU A 379 15.36 -5.92 30.46
C GLU A 379 15.79 -7.18 29.69
N GLU A 380 15.53 -8.38 30.23
CA GLU A 380 15.74 -9.63 29.48
C GLU A 380 14.98 -9.63 28.13
N MET A 381 13.86 -8.91 28.03
CA MET A 381 13.12 -8.78 26.77
C MET A 381 13.93 -8.11 25.65
N LYS A 382 14.96 -7.32 25.97
CA LYS A 382 15.88 -6.75 24.96
C LYS A 382 16.57 -7.84 24.14
N LYS A 383 16.87 -8.98 24.75
CA LYS A 383 17.49 -10.14 24.08
C LYS A 383 16.54 -10.87 23.14
N TRP A 384 15.25 -10.51 23.15
CA TRP A 384 14.18 -11.20 22.42
C TRP A 384 13.66 -10.40 21.22
N THR A 385 14.39 -9.40 20.81
CA THR A 385 14.05 -8.58 19.67
C THR A 385 14.32 -9.28 18.33
N MET A 386 13.67 -8.82 17.28
CA MET A 386 13.87 -9.35 15.92
C MET A 386 15.34 -9.17 15.52
N GLY A 387 15.92 -10.19 14.88
CA GLY A 387 17.34 -10.21 14.47
C GLY A 387 18.28 -10.88 15.46
N LEU A 388 17.98 -10.90 16.76
CA LEU A 388 18.85 -11.54 17.77
C LEU A 388 18.57 -13.04 17.89
N ARG A 389 19.61 -13.82 18.18
CA ARG A 389 19.46 -15.25 18.49
C ARG A 389 18.91 -15.41 19.91
N VAL A 390 17.78 -16.12 20.04
CA VAL A 390 17.17 -16.40 21.34
C VAL A 390 17.96 -17.48 22.06
N THR A 391 18.44 -17.16 23.26
CA THR A 391 19.06 -18.12 24.17
C THR A 391 18.02 -18.70 25.13
N PRO A 392 18.18 -19.95 25.61
CA PRO A 392 17.30 -20.53 26.62
C PRO A 392 17.26 -19.66 27.89
N LEU A 393 16.11 -19.63 28.59
CA LEU A 393 15.96 -18.89 29.83
C LEU A 393 16.91 -19.43 30.92
N PRO A 394 17.48 -18.54 31.76
CA PRO A 394 18.28 -18.96 32.89
C PRO A 394 17.43 -19.83 33.86
N GLY A 395 18.01 -20.88 34.37
CA GLY A 395 17.33 -21.80 35.31
C GLY A 395 16.37 -22.82 34.68
N THR A 396 16.30 -22.93 33.36
CA THR A 396 15.66 -24.08 32.73
C THR A 396 16.53 -25.32 32.92
N SER A 397 16.12 -26.21 33.81
CA SER A 397 16.85 -27.46 34.06
C SER A 397 16.84 -28.32 32.79
N VAL A 398 17.92 -28.98 32.50
CA VAL A 398 18.06 -29.95 31.41
C VAL A 398 17.00 -31.08 31.56
N VAL A 399 16.53 -31.31 32.77
CA VAL A 399 15.52 -32.31 33.15
C VAL A 399 14.15 -32.03 32.49
N ASP A 400 13.68 -30.77 32.45
CA ASP A 400 12.37 -30.44 31.82
C ASP A 400 12.41 -30.60 30.29
N VAL A 401 13.57 -30.42 29.70
CA VAL A 401 13.76 -30.58 28.24
C VAL A 401 13.80 -32.07 27.87
N VAL A 402 14.48 -32.86 28.65
CA VAL A 402 14.58 -34.32 28.47
C VAL A 402 13.19 -34.95 28.68
N GLY A 403 12.45 -34.56 29.75
CA GLY A 403 11.11 -35.03 30.02
C GLY A 403 10.11 -34.70 28.90
N SER A 404 10.15 -33.47 28.37
CA SER A 404 9.26 -33.08 27.26
C SER A 404 9.57 -33.83 25.96
N LYS A 405 10.85 -34.07 25.66
CA LYS A 405 11.26 -34.87 24.49
C LYS A 405 10.87 -36.35 24.67
N ALA A 406 11.09 -36.90 25.85
CA ALA A 406 10.73 -38.28 26.17
C ALA A 406 9.22 -38.51 26.04
N MET A 407 8.39 -37.63 26.62
CA MET A 407 6.92 -37.70 26.50
C MET A 407 6.45 -37.58 25.03
N LYS A 408 7.11 -36.73 24.24
CA LYS A 408 6.77 -36.61 22.81
C LYS A 408 7.18 -37.88 22.04
N THR A 409 8.36 -38.40 22.31
CA THR A 409 8.84 -39.65 21.70
C THR A 409 7.91 -40.81 22.07
N GLN A 410 7.50 -40.93 23.34
CA GLN A 410 6.58 -41.94 23.79
C GLN A 410 5.22 -41.81 23.07
N PHE A 411 4.69 -40.62 22.95
CA PHE A 411 3.43 -40.36 22.22
C PHE A 411 3.54 -40.76 20.74
N LEU A 412 4.68 -40.50 20.07
CA LEU A 412 4.88 -40.90 18.69
C LEU A 412 5.01 -42.41 18.52
N LEU A 413 5.59 -43.13 19.51
CA LEU A 413 5.61 -44.59 19.55
C LEU A 413 4.18 -45.16 19.70
N GLU A 414 3.37 -44.57 20.55
CA GLU A 414 1.94 -44.93 20.73
C GLU A 414 1.12 -44.70 19.45
N LEU A 415 1.48 -43.71 18.65
CA LEU A 415 0.91 -43.48 17.31
C LEU A 415 1.40 -44.52 16.27
N GLY A 416 2.40 -45.34 16.61
CA GLY A 416 2.94 -46.37 15.74
C GLY A 416 4.00 -45.86 14.73
N TYR A 417 4.79 -44.85 15.10
CA TYR A 417 6.00 -44.49 14.34
C TYR A 417 7.16 -45.40 14.73
N GLU A 418 7.89 -45.90 13.72
CA GLU A 418 9.08 -46.73 13.94
C GLU A 418 10.30 -45.87 14.35
N GLU A 419 11.28 -46.47 15.02
CA GLU A 419 12.49 -45.80 15.45
C GLU A 419 13.23 -45.08 14.29
N LYS A 420 13.23 -45.69 13.11
CA LYS A 420 13.83 -45.10 11.90
C LYS A 420 13.16 -43.83 11.43
N GLU A 421 11.89 -43.67 11.73
CA GLU A 421 11.08 -42.50 11.35
C GLU A 421 11.03 -41.42 12.44
N MET A 422 11.48 -41.77 13.66
CA MET A 422 11.32 -40.95 14.84
C MET A 422 11.93 -39.53 14.72
N GLU A 423 13.13 -39.44 14.16
CA GLU A 423 13.75 -38.12 13.98
C GLU A 423 12.95 -37.22 13.01
N ARG A 424 12.42 -37.79 11.95
CA ARG A 424 11.58 -37.07 11.00
C ARG A 424 10.25 -36.68 11.64
N ALA A 425 9.62 -37.58 12.35
CA ALA A 425 8.38 -37.34 13.07
C ALA A 425 8.54 -36.25 14.14
N LEU A 426 9.59 -36.29 14.94
CA LEU A 426 9.90 -35.28 15.94
C LEU A 426 10.06 -33.85 15.35
N ARG A 427 10.50 -33.73 14.11
CA ARG A 427 10.59 -32.43 13.39
C ARG A 427 9.22 -31.97 12.86
N CYS A 428 8.38 -32.90 12.39
CA CYS A 428 7.06 -32.59 11.83
C CYS A 428 6.07 -32.15 12.91
N PHE A 429 6.05 -32.81 14.06
CA PHE A 429 5.11 -32.45 15.14
C PHE A 429 5.61 -31.27 15.97
N ARG A 430 4.86 -30.19 16.00
CA ARG A 430 5.14 -29.01 16.82
C ARG A 430 4.31 -29.05 18.10
N GLY A 431 4.91 -28.72 19.23
CA GLY A 431 4.26 -28.72 20.54
C GLY A 431 4.85 -29.74 21.51
N ARG A 432 4.36 -29.74 22.75
CA ARG A 432 4.74 -30.66 23.81
C ARG A 432 3.98 -31.98 23.67
N GLY A 433 4.53 -33.06 24.18
CA GLY A 433 3.88 -34.37 24.13
C GLY A 433 2.49 -34.37 24.76
N SER A 434 2.29 -33.63 25.85
CA SER A 434 0.97 -33.46 26.50
C SER A 434 -0.03 -32.72 25.61
N GLU A 435 0.39 -31.67 24.92
CA GLU A 435 -0.48 -30.89 24.01
C GLU A 435 -0.86 -31.72 22.78
N LEU A 436 0.08 -32.51 22.27
CA LEU A 436 -0.18 -33.39 21.13
C LEU A 436 -1.18 -34.50 21.52
N ARG A 437 -1.05 -35.04 22.72
CA ARG A 437 -1.99 -36.05 23.28
C ARG A 437 -3.38 -35.44 23.46
N GLU A 438 -3.50 -34.26 24.04
CA GLU A 438 -4.78 -33.56 24.20
C GLU A 438 -5.49 -33.37 22.87
N ARG A 439 -4.76 -32.93 21.84
CA ARG A 439 -5.34 -32.74 20.49
C ARG A 439 -5.71 -34.06 19.82
N PHE A 440 -4.97 -35.13 20.09
CA PHE A 440 -5.30 -36.46 19.60
C PHE A 440 -6.56 -37.00 20.27
N GLU A 441 -6.70 -36.86 21.59
CA GLU A 441 -7.90 -37.21 22.31
C GLU A 441 -9.12 -36.39 21.85
N PHE A 442 -8.91 -35.13 21.52
CA PHE A 442 -9.96 -34.32 20.90
C PHE A 442 -10.44 -34.91 19.57
N LEU A 443 -9.55 -35.40 18.69
CA LEU A 443 -9.96 -36.08 17.43
C LEU A 443 -10.79 -37.33 17.71
N LYS A 444 -10.46 -38.09 18.73
CA LYS A 444 -11.27 -39.27 19.16
C LYS A 444 -12.64 -38.85 19.66
N SER A 445 -12.73 -37.73 20.39
CA SER A 445 -14.01 -37.20 20.89
C SER A 445 -14.99 -36.79 19.80
N LEU A 446 -14.52 -36.56 18.58
CA LEU A 446 -15.35 -36.31 17.40
C LEU A 446 -16.05 -37.57 16.85
N GLY A 447 -15.79 -38.75 17.42
CA GLY A 447 -16.36 -40.01 16.98
C GLY A 447 -15.46 -40.85 16.07
N LEU A 448 -14.19 -40.46 15.91
CA LEU A 448 -13.20 -41.26 15.18
C LEU A 448 -12.71 -42.43 16.06
N SER A 449 -12.58 -43.59 15.47
CA SER A 449 -11.86 -44.70 16.10
C SER A 449 -10.38 -44.34 16.29
N GLU A 450 -9.72 -45.00 17.23
CA GLU A 450 -8.30 -44.78 17.47
C GLU A 450 -7.44 -45.08 16.22
N GLY A 451 -7.81 -46.09 15.44
CA GLY A 451 -7.17 -46.45 14.17
C GLY A 451 -7.29 -45.30 13.13
N GLU A 452 -8.48 -44.80 12.90
CA GLU A 452 -8.75 -43.70 11.98
C GLU A 452 -8.01 -42.41 12.40
N ALA A 453 -8.02 -42.09 13.70
CA ALA A 453 -7.29 -40.93 14.21
C ALA A 453 -5.77 -41.09 14.02
N LYS A 454 -5.20 -42.29 14.21
CA LYS A 454 -3.80 -42.58 13.96
C LYS A 454 -3.43 -42.46 12.47
N GLU A 455 -4.25 -42.99 11.57
CA GLU A 455 -4.06 -42.89 10.12
C GLU A 455 -4.13 -41.45 9.65
N MET A 456 -5.12 -40.69 10.12
CA MET A 456 -5.31 -39.30 9.84
C MET A 456 -4.09 -38.45 10.24
N VAL A 457 -3.55 -38.69 11.44
CA VAL A 457 -2.39 -37.97 11.97
C VAL A 457 -1.10 -38.39 11.23
N LYS A 458 -0.96 -39.67 10.87
CA LYS A 458 0.18 -40.13 10.05
C LYS A 458 0.17 -39.52 8.64
N ALA A 459 -1.00 -39.44 8.02
CA ALA A 459 -1.17 -38.83 6.69
C ALA A 459 -0.96 -37.29 6.70
N SER A 460 -1.32 -36.62 7.80
CA SER A 460 -1.17 -35.18 7.94
C SER A 460 -0.81 -34.78 9.37
N PRO A 461 0.48 -34.80 9.76
CA PRO A 461 0.94 -34.40 11.10
C PRO A 461 0.58 -32.97 11.49
N ASP A 462 0.37 -32.12 10.51
CA ASP A 462 -0.01 -30.71 10.70
C ASP A 462 -1.36 -30.56 11.42
N VAL A 463 -2.23 -31.56 11.41
CA VAL A 463 -3.50 -31.57 12.13
C VAL A 463 -3.27 -31.37 13.62
N LEU A 464 -2.30 -32.06 14.21
CA LEU A 464 -1.97 -31.94 15.64
C LEU A 464 -1.10 -30.68 15.97
N THR A 465 -0.70 -29.89 14.99
CA THR A 465 0.06 -28.64 15.26
C THR A 465 -0.84 -27.46 15.61
N GLN A 466 -2.14 -27.59 15.41
CA GLN A 466 -3.15 -26.55 15.63
C GLN A 466 -3.74 -26.64 17.05
N ALA A 467 -4.23 -25.51 17.56
CA ALA A 467 -4.96 -25.49 18.83
C ALA A 467 -6.31 -26.19 18.69
N SER A 468 -6.75 -26.86 19.75
CA SER A 468 -7.99 -27.67 19.74
C SER A 468 -9.23 -26.89 19.31
N ASN A 469 -9.37 -25.64 19.78
CA ASN A 469 -10.48 -24.76 19.41
C ASN A 469 -10.49 -24.37 17.93
N VAL A 470 -9.30 -24.25 17.30
CA VAL A 470 -9.20 -23.96 15.85
C VAL A 470 -9.59 -25.20 15.04
N LEU A 471 -9.15 -26.35 15.52
CA LEU A 471 -9.48 -27.64 14.89
C LEU A 471 -10.97 -27.92 15.00
N GLU A 472 -11.56 -27.70 16.18
CA GLU A 472 -12.99 -27.79 16.44
C GLU A 472 -13.82 -26.95 15.47
N ALA A 473 -13.51 -25.67 15.35
CA ALA A 473 -14.23 -24.78 14.45
C ALA A 473 -14.14 -25.20 12.97
N LYS A 474 -13.04 -25.82 12.55
CA LYS A 474 -12.89 -26.31 11.17
C LYS A 474 -13.67 -27.59 10.94
N VAL A 475 -13.68 -28.52 11.92
CA VAL A 475 -14.44 -29.74 11.83
C VAL A 475 -15.93 -29.43 11.86
N ASP A 476 -16.36 -28.55 12.76
CA ASP A 476 -17.76 -28.12 12.86
C ASP A 476 -18.24 -27.51 11.52
N TYR A 477 -17.44 -26.63 10.93
CA TYR A 477 -17.76 -26.05 9.63
C TYR A 477 -17.90 -27.10 8.52
N LEU A 478 -16.98 -28.07 8.44
CA LEU A 478 -17.01 -29.07 7.38
C LEU A 478 -18.13 -30.13 7.60
N VAL A 479 -18.32 -30.57 8.83
CA VAL A 479 -19.25 -31.67 9.16
C VAL A 479 -20.66 -31.14 9.38
N ASN A 480 -20.84 -30.14 10.23
CA ASN A 480 -22.16 -29.67 10.64
C ASN A 480 -22.73 -28.60 9.69
N GLU A 481 -21.90 -27.64 9.23
CA GLU A 481 -22.40 -26.58 8.33
C GLU A 481 -22.45 -27.05 6.86
N LEU A 482 -21.43 -27.75 6.37
CA LEU A 482 -21.36 -28.23 4.98
C LEU A 482 -21.86 -29.65 4.76
N GLY A 483 -22.12 -30.41 5.83
CA GLY A 483 -22.70 -31.75 5.76
C GLY A 483 -21.75 -32.85 5.25
N TYR A 484 -20.45 -32.67 5.30
CA TYR A 484 -19.50 -33.70 4.90
C TYR A 484 -19.39 -34.78 5.99
N PRO A 485 -19.44 -36.07 5.64
CA PRO A 485 -19.26 -37.13 6.62
C PRO A 485 -17.84 -37.11 7.19
N LEU A 486 -17.71 -37.53 8.44
CA LEU A 486 -16.43 -37.54 9.16
C LEU A 486 -15.37 -38.40 8.45
N SER A 487 -15.78 -39.46 7.74
CA SER A 487 -14.92 -40.29 6.90
C SER A 487 -14.20 -39.51 5.79
N THR A 488 -14.77 -38.41 5.31
CA THR A 488 -14.13 -37.52 4.32
C THR A 488 -12.90 -36.85 4.92
N LEU A 489 -12.93 -36.48 6.20
CA LEU A 489 -11.79 -35.89 6.90
C LEU A 489 -10.66 -36.91 7.11
N VAL A 490 -11.01 -38.19 7.33
CA VAL A 490 -10.05 -39.30 7.42
C VAL A 490 -9.39 -39.53 6.06
N ALA A 491 -10.17 -39.51 4.99
CA ALA A 491 -9.67 -39.71 3.63
C ALA A 491 -8.79 -38.51 3.14
N PHE A 492 -9.06 -37.28 3.60
CA PHE A 492 -8.32 -36.08 3.21
C PHE A 492 -8.00 -35.19 4.43
N PRO A 493 -7.13 -35.66 5.37
CA PRO A 493 -6.84 -34.93 6.60
C PRO A 493 -6.17 -33.55 6.35
N SER A 494 -5.45 -33.41 5.26
CA SER A 494 -4.78 -32.16 4.91
C SER A 494 -5.75 -31.00 4.61
N CYS A 495 -7.05 -31.23 4.49
CA CYS A 495 -8.04 -30.15 4.44
C CYS A 495 -7.97 -29.28 5.71
N LEU A 496 -7.73 -29.86 6.86
CA LEU A 496 -7.69 -29.16 8.15
C LEU A 496 -6.49 -28.22 8.32
N LYS A 497 -5.46 -28.30 7.46
CA LYS A 497 -4.33 -27.36 7.52
C LYS A 497 -4.66 -25.98 6.95
N TYR A 498 -5.68 -25.87 6.11
CA TYR A 498 -6.12 -24.58 5.58
C TYR A 498 -6.79 -23.73 6.65
N THR A 499 -6.77 -22.41 6.51
CA THR A 499 -7.46 -21.50 7.43
C THR A 499 -8.98 -21.64 7.27
N LEU A 500 -9.73 -21.45 8.34
CA LEU A 500 -11.20 -21.47 8.30
C LEU A 500 -11.76 -20.42 7.32
N GLU A 501 -11.16 -19.24 7.30
CA GLU A 501 -11.49 -18.18 6.37
C GLU A 501 -11.35 -18.63 4.91
N ARG A 502 -10.22 -19.25 4.56
CA ARG A 502 -10.02 -19.79 3.20
C ARG A 502 -11.05 -20.86 2.85
N MET A 503 -11.39 -21.69 3.80
CA MET A 503 -12.45 -22.70 3.62
C MET A 503 -13.79 -22.02 3.32
N LYS A 504 -14.21 -21.10 4.17
CA LYS A 504 -15.49 -20.38 4.03
C LYS A 504 -15.59 -19.66 2.69
N VAL A 505 -14.56 -18.90 2.31
CA VAL A 505 -14.54 -18.16 1.03
C VAL A 505 -14.64 -19.11 -0.17
N ARG A 506 -13.91 -20.23 -0.16
CA ARG A 506 -13.88 -21.14 -1.30
C ARG A 506 -15.14 -21.97 -1.43
N PHE A 507 -15.69 -22.44 -0.33
CA PHE A 507 -16.95 -23.16 -0.36
C PHE A 507 -18.13 -22.25 -0.70
N ALA A 508 -18.17 -21.03 -0.18
CA ALA A 508 -19.19 -20.06 -0.55
C ALA A 508 -19.13 -19.73 -2.06
N MET A 509 -17.94 -19.53 -2.62
CA MET A 509 -17.76 -19.33 -4.06
C MET A 509 -18.19 -20.54 -4.87
N TYR A 510 -17.88 -21.75 -4.42
CA TYR A 510 -18.26 -22.98 -5.07
C TYR A 510 -19.80 -23.18 -5.05
N ASN A 511 -20.46 -22.98 -3.91
CA ASN A 511 -21.91 -23.08 -3.78
C ASN A 511 -22.62 -22.03 -4.67
N TRP A 512 -22.12 -20.79 -4.68
CA TRP A 512 -22.63 -19.73 -5.56
C TRP A 512 -22.54 -20.08 -7.06
N LEU A 513 -21.47 -20.78 -7.47
CA LEU A 513 -21.33 -21.28 -8.84
C LEU A 513 -22.27 -22.47 -9.15
N GLN A 514 -22.51 -23.34 -8.15
CA GLN A 514 -23.47 -24.44 -8.31
C GLN A 514 -24.90 -23.94 -8.53
N GLU A 515 -25.35 -22.98 -7.72
CA GLU A 515 -26.67 -22.34 -7.86
C GLU A 515 -26.90 -21.76 -9.25
N ARG A 516 -25.81 -21.36 -9.94
CA ARG A 516 -25.82 -20.81 -11.31
C ARG A 516 -25.53 -21.82 -12.40
N GLY A 517 -25.43 -23.10 -12.03
CA GLY A 517 -25.13 -24.17 -13.00
C GLY A 517 -23.74 -24.08 -13.64
N LYS A 518 -22.78 -23.39 -13.00
CA LYS A 518 -21.41 -23.20 -13.48
C LYS A 518 -20.36 -24.07 -12.77
N ALA A 519 -20.78 -24.91 -11.83
CA ALA A 519 -19.93 -25.89 -11.17
C ALA A 519 -20.65 -27.24 -11.02
N ASP A 520 -19.88 -28.34 -11.06
CA ASP A 520 -20.39 -29.68 -10.91
C ASP A 520 -21.00 -29.88 -9.51
N ALA A 521 -22.09 -30.65 -9.42
CA ALA A 521 -22.87 -30.83 -8.20
C ALA A 521 -22.11 -31.51 -7.05
N LYS A 522 -21.04 -32.25 -7.33
CA LYS A 522 -20.29 -33.02 -6.31
C LYS A 522 -18.77 -32.96 -6.59
N LEU A 523 -18.13 -31.90 -6.20
CA LEU A 523 -16.66 -31.83 -6.19
C LEU A 523 -16.11 -32.30 -4.86
N ALA A 524 -15.01 -33.05 -4.89
CA ALA A 524 -14.28 -33.43 -3.69
C ALA A 524 -13.70 -32.21 -2.96
N ILE A 525 -13.67 -32.26 -1.61
CA ILE A 525 -13.05 -31.20 -0.78
C ILE A 525 -11.63 -30.84 -1.27
N SER A 526 -10.85 -31.85 -1.67
CA SER A 526 -9.51 -31.68 -2.20
C SER A 526 -9.50 -30.77 -3.43
N THR A 527 -10.44 -30.94 -4.35
CA THR A 527 -10.52 -30.13 -5.58
C THR A 527 -10.82 -28.66 -5.27
N ILE A 528 -11.58 -28.38 -4.22
CA ILE A 528 -11.95 -27.01 -3.84
C ILE A 528 -10.79 -26.32 -3.08
N LEU A 529 -10.10 -27.04 -2.19
CA LEU A 529 -9.15 -26.46 -1.25
C LEU A 529 -7.68 -26.47 -1.70
N VAL A 530 -7.24 -27.45 -2.53
CA VAL A 530 -5.81 -27.68 -2.86
C VAL A 530 -5.23 -26.60 -3.75
N TYR A 531 -6.00 -26.05 -4.67
CA TYR A 531 -5.48 -25.07 -5.63
C TYR A 531 -4.87 -23.83 -4.96
N SER A 532 -3.80 -23.29 -5.55
CA SER A 532 -3.31 -21.96 -5.20
C SER A 532 -4.40 -20.91 -5.45
N ASP A 533 -4.31 -19.72 -4.84
CA ASP A 533 -5.34 -18.70 -5.03
C ASP A 533 -5.44 -18.26 -6.50
N LYS A 534 -4.30 -18.14 -7.19
CA LYS A 534 -4.27 -17.87 -8.64
C LYS A 534 -4.99 -18.94 -9.45
N SER A 535 -4.72 -20.21 -9.16
CA SER A 535 -5.37 -21.34 -9.86
C SER A 535 -6.84 -21.45 -9.52
N PHE A 536 -7.24 -21.11 -8.28
CA PHE A 536 -8.65 -21.10 -7.87
C PHE A 536 -9.42 -20.00 -8.61
N VAL A 537 -8.86 -18.80 -8.72
CA VAL A 537 -9.48 -17.72 -9.51
C VAL A 537 -9.68 -18.16 -10.95
N THR A 538 -8.66 -18.70 -11.61
CA THR A 538 -8.75 -19.15 -13.01
C THR A 538 -9.79 -20.27 -13.19
N ARG A 539 -9.86 -21.23 -12.27
CA ARG A 539 -10.67 -22.45 -12.44
C ARG A 539 -12.11 -22.32 -11.93
N PHE A 540 -12.35 -21.42 -10.97
CA PHE A 540 -13.67 -21.25 -10.36
C PHE A 540 -14.18 -19.82 -10.58
N VAL A 541 -13.50 -18.80 -10.09
CA VAL A 541 -14.01 -17.43 -10.08
C VAL A 541 -14.33 -16.93 -11.50
N ASN A 542 -13.46 -17.21 -12.46
CA ASN A 542 -13.61 -16.77 -13.86
C ASN A 542 -14.66 -17.56 -14.67
N ARG A 543 -15.34 -18.53 -14.06
CA ARG A 543 -16.42 -19.28 -14.75
C ARG A 543 -17.70 -18.48 -14.92
N HIS A 544 -17.84 -17.38 -14.17
CA HIS A 544 -19.00 -16.48 -14.27
C HIS A 544 -18.55 -15.02 -14.39
N PRO A 545 -19.20 -14.19 -15.21
CA PRO A 545 -18.83 -12.77 -15.37
C PRO A 545 -18.77 -11.99 -14.05
N ASP A 546 -19.73 -12.21 -13.15
CA ASP A 546 -19.78 -11.56 -11.83
C ASP A 546 -18.92 -12.26 -10.77
N GLY A 547 -18.24 -13.33 -11.14
CA GLY A 547 -17.47 -14.14 -10.19
C GLY A 547 -16.38 -13.37 -9.46
N ALA A 548 -15.67 -12.50 -10.17
CA ALA A 548 -14.62 -11.68 -9.58
C ALA A 548 -15.16 -10.71 -8.51
N LYS A 549 -16.29 -10.05 -8.81
CA LYS A 549 -16.95 -9.13 -7.87
C LYS A 549 -17.42 -9.85 -6.61
N TYR A 550 -18.11 -10.96 -6.79
CA TYR A 550 -18.59 -11.77 -5.65
C TYR A 550 -17.46 -12.35 -4.81
N PHE A 551 -16.38 -12.79 -5.44
CA PHE A 551 -15.23 -13.34 -4.72
C PHE A 551 -14.49 -12.29 -3.86
N GLU A 552 -14.38 -11.04 -4.34
CA GLU A 552 -13.83 -9.94 -3.54
C GLU A 552 -14.76 -9.56 -2.37
N GLU A 553 -16.08 -9.62 -2.57
CA GLU A 553 -17.05 -9.40 -1.49
C GLU A 553 -16.93 -10.49 -0.41
N LEU A 554 -16.82 -11.76 -0.80
CA LEU A 554 -16.60 -12.87 0.13
C LEU A 554 -15.32 -12.70 0.95
N LYS A 555 -14.23 -12.23 0.35
CA LYS A 555 -12.98 -11.96 1.07
C LYS A 555 -13.13 -10.86 2.09
N ARG A 556 -13.85 -9.77 1.76
CA ARG A 556 -14.12 -8.68 2.70
C ARG A 556 -14.92 -9.17 3.91
N THR A 557 -15.95 -9.94 3.66
CA THR A 557 -16.83 -10.48 4.71
C THR A 557 -16.10 -11.50 5.60
N ALA A 558 -15.20 -12.29 5.05
CA ALA A 558 -14.44 -13.28 5.80
C ALA A 558 -13.26 -12.68 6.62
N SER A 559 -12.82 -11.44 6.28
CA SER A 559 -11.74 -10.73 6.99
C SER A 559 -12.26 -9.90 8.17
N LEU A 560 -13.57 -9.78 8.34
CA LEU A 560 -14.27 -9.17 9.47
C LEU A 560 -14.60 -10.23 10.52
#